data_74c8afc810c1e032e8dce48c81861ddd
#
_entry.id   74c8afc810c1e032e8dce48c81861ddd
#
_cell.length_a   1.000
_cell.length_b   1.000
_cell.length_c   1.000
_cell.angle_alpha   90.00
_cell.angle_beta   90.00
_cell.angle_gamma   90.00
#
_symmetry.space_group_name_H-M   'P 1'
#
loop_
_entity.id
_entity.type
_entity.pdbx_description
1 polymer ?
#
loop_
_entity_poly.entity_id
_entity_poly.type
_entity_poly.pdbx_seq_one_letter_code
_entity_poly.pdbx_strand_id
1 'polypeptide(L)'
;MKSLNACESIVKHRGRAVLVCTMTSIKWVYQLDPQGLNACCVPLMGGASALGLGISIAQPDRPVAVLDGDGSLLMQLASLVTAVEAAPPNFVHFVFNNGVWFENMANLPVPAARKIDYAGLARSAGYQHATRYATATELDAALPELLSGGGPRFVELVIEPEKVALWSGENLQVDLPDFHFARMGNDARRLRSELANQPA
;
A
#
# COMPACT_ATOMS: atom_id res chain seq x y z
N MET A 1 -9.00 -1.88 12.29
CA MET A 1 -8.84 -0.40 12.18
C MET A 1 -9.43 0.09 10.86
N LYS A 2 -9.65 1.40 10.69
CA LYS A 2 -10.07 1.96 9.38
C LYS A 2 -8.88 2.26 8.49
N SER A 3 -9.07 2.20 7.17
CA SER A 3 -8.03 2.53 6.17
C SER A 3 -7.42 3.92 6.39
N LEU A 4 -8.24 4.93 6.72
CA LEU A 4 -7.76 6.28 7.04
C LEU A 4 -6.75 6.26 8.19
N ASN A 5 -7.08 5.59 9.32
CA ASN A 5 -6.19 5.58 10.48
C ASN A 5 -4.85 4.88 10.18
N ALA A 6 -4.88 3.81 9.37
CA ALA A 6 -3.64 3.17 8.92
C ALA A 6 -2.79 4.12 8.06
N CYS A 7 -3.41 4.84 7.12
CA CYS A 7 -2.72 5.82 6.28
C CYS A 7 -2.19 7.02 7.09
N GLU A 8 -2.95 7.52 8.08
CA GLU A 8 -2.48 8.59 9.00
C GLU A 8 -1.21 8.18 9.72
N SER A 9 -1.17 6.98 10.31
CA SER A 9 0.01 6.45 10.98
C SER A 9 1.19 6.31 10.00
N ILE A 10 0.99 5.73 8.83
CA ILE A 10 2.05 5.54 7.83
C ILE A 10 2.59 6.89 7.35
N VAL A 11 1.72 7.84 7.01
CA VAL A 11 2.13 9.18 6.55
C VAL A 11 2.89 9.94 7.64
N LYS A 12 2.46 9.86 8.89
CA LYS A 12 3.13 10.48 10.04
C LYS A 12 4.58 10.00 10.20
N HIS A 13 4.84 8.71 9.96
CA HIS A 13 6.16 8.09 10.17
C HIS A 13 6.98 7.94 8.88
N ARG A 14 6.44 8.32 7.71
CA ARG A 14 7.06 8.03 6.41
C ARG A 14 8.46 8.62 6.23
N GLY A 15 8.74 9.77 6.87
CA GLY A 15 10.00 10.48 6.64
C GLY A 15 10.27 10.71 5.15
N ARG A 16 11.37 10.19 4.63
CA ARG A 16 11.74 10.26 3.21
C ARG A 16 11.27 9.06 2.36
N ALA A 17 10.43 8.20 2.90
CA ALA A 17 9.95 7.02 2.19
C ALA A 17 9.09 7.38 0.97
N VAL A 18 9.25 6.60 -0.11
CA VAL A 18 8.31 6.58 -1.22
C VAL A 18 7.11 5.74 -0.80
N LEU A 19 5.90 6.28 -0.93
CA LEU A 19 4.67 5.54 -0.77
C LEU A 19 4.13 5.12 -2.14
N VAL A 20 4.03 3.81 -2.37
CA VAL A 20 3.47 3.24 -3.59
C VAL A 20 2.06 2.76 -3.27
N CYS A 21 1.07 3.51 -3.75
CA CYS A 21 -0.32 3.33 -3.34
C CYS A 21 -1.18 2.74 -4.46
N THR A 22 -2.15 1.91 -4.11
CA THR A 22 -3.18 1.44 -5.02
C THR A 22 -4.57 1.48 -4.39
N MET A 23 -5.60 1.69 -5.21
CA MET A 23 -7.00 1.68 -4.79
C MET A 23 -7.31 2.63 -3.62
N THR A 24 -7.95 2.14 -2.55
CA THR A 24 -8.43 2.97 -1.43
C THR A 24 -7.31 3.76 -0.74
N SER A 25 -6.10 3.22 -0.66
CA SER A 25 -4.96 3.93 -0.04
C SER A 25 -4.58 5.21 -0.78
N ILE A 26 -4.79 5.29 -2.09
CA ILE A 26 -4.50 6.50 -2.89
C ILE A 26 -5.30 7.69 -2.38
N LYS A 27 -6.62 7.49 -2.18
CA LYS A 27 -7.53 8.53 -1.68
C LYS A 27 -6.98 9.15 -0.39
N TRP A 28 -6.63 8.30 0.58
CA TRP A 28 -6.21 8.77 1.89
C TRP A 28 -4.82 9.40 1.86
N VAL A 29 -3.86 8.80 1.14
CA VAL A 29 -2.50 9.36 1.04
C VAL A 29 -2.51 10.72 0.35
N TYR A 30 -3.29 10.90 -0.73
CA TYR A 30 -3.41 12.21 -1.37
C TYR A 30 -4.10 13.25 -0.50
N GLN A 31 -5.06 12.85 0.31
CA GLN A 31 -5.73 13.77 1.24
C GLN A 31 -4.78 14.21 2.36
N LEU A 32 -3.96 13.30 2.86
CA LEU A 32 -3.07 13.54 4.00
C LEU A 32 -1.74 14.21 3.60
N ASP A 33 -1.18 13.82 2.45
CA ASP A 33 0.11 14.30 1.99
C ASP A 33 0.18 14.38 0.45
N PRO A 34 -0.50 15.36 -0.16
CA PRO A 34 -0.60 15.48 -1.62
C PRO A 34 0.73 15.82 -2.29
N GLN A 35 1.70 16.34 -1.56
CA GLN A 35 3.01 16.75 -2.08
C GLN A 35 4.12 15.76 -1.76
N GLY A 36 3.84 14.70 -1.02
CA GLY A 36 4.82 13.67 -0.66
C GLY A 36 5.32 12.86 -1.86
N LEU A 37 6.38 12.09 -1.64
CA LEU A 37 6.93 11.16 -2.63
C LEU A 37 5.95 9.98 -2.80
N ASN A 38 4.89 10.18 -3.59
CA ASN A 38 3.83 9.21 -3.80
C ASN A 38 3.85 8.69 -5.23
N ALA A 39 3.86 7.37 -5.39
CA ALA A 39 3.66 6.66 -6.64
C ALA A 39 2.24 6.08 -6.69
N CYS A 40 1.42 6.59 -7.59
CA CYS A 40 0.06 6.13 -7.78
C CYS A 40 0.02 5.01 -8.83
N CYS A 41 -0.40 3.81 -8.43
CA CYS A 41 -0.47 2.64 -9.30
C CYS A 41 -1.86 2.38 -9.87
N VAL A 42 -2.82 3.29 -9.77
CA VAL A 42 -4.13 3.11 -10.38
C VAL A 42 -4.01 3.24 -11.91
N PRO A 43 -4.59 2.37 -12.69
CA PRO A 43 -5.55 1.30 -12.34
C PRO A 43 -4.91 -0.08 -12.14
N LEU A 44 -3.68 -0.18 -11.76
CA LEU A 44 -2.91 -1.42 -11.75
C LEU A 44 -3.10 -2.22 -10.45
N MET A 45 -4.31 -2.74 -10.21
CA MET A 45 -4.48 -3.77 -9.17
C MET A 45 -3.50 -4.92 -9.46
N GLY A 46 -2.79 -5.36 -8.43
CA GLY A 46 -1.69 -6.31 -8.55
C GLY A 46 -0.35 -5.71 -8.97
N GLY A 47 -0.30 -4.44 -9.41
CA GLY A 47 0.94 -3.80 -9.86
C GLY A 47 1.73 -3.05 -8.79
N ALA A 48 1.13 -2.75 -7.64
CA ALA A 48 1.74 -1.90 -6.62
C ALA A 48 3.05 -2.48 -6.07
N SER A 49 3.04 -3.77 -5.71
CA SER A 49 4.22 -4.46 -5.19
C SER A 49 5.37 -4.52 -6.19
N ALA A 50 5.08 -4.79 -7.46
CA ALA A 50 6.10 -4.82 -8.53
C ALA A 50 6.70 -3.44 -8.80
N LEU A 51 5.88 -2.37 -8.81
CA LEU A 51 6.36 -1.00 -8.95
C LEU A 51 7.20 -0.60 -7.74
N GLY A 52 6.74 -0.88 -6.53
CA GLY A 52 7.47 -0.60 -5.30
C GLY A 52 8.80 -1.33 -5.22
N LEU A 53 8.82 -2.59 -5.66
CA LEU A 53 10.05 -3.38 -5.75
C LEU A 53 11.06 -2.74 -6.72
N GLY A 54 10.61 -2.33 -7.90
CA GLY A 54 11.46 -1.64 -8.88
C GLY A 54 12.05 -0.33 -8.34
N ILE A 55 11.24 0.48 -7.63
CA ILE A 55 11.71 1.71 -6.98
C ILE A 55 12.72 1.39 -5.86
N SER A 56 12.45 0.36 -5.06
CA SER A 56 13.31 -0.08 -3.96
C SER A 56 14.70 -0.50 -4.45
N ILE A 57 14.77 -1.24 -5.55
CA ILE A 57 16.03 -1.63 -6.20
C ILE A 57 16.77 -0.41 -6.75
N ALA A 58 16.04 0.53 -7.37
CA ALA A 58 16.63 1.75 -7.95
C ALA A 58 17.06 2.79 -6.90
N GLN A 59 16.56 2.72 -5.68
CA GLN A 59 16.81 3.66 -4.58
C GLN A 59 17.13 2.90 -3.28
N PRO A 60 18.27 2.19 -3.22
CA PRO A 60 18.56 1.23 -2.13
C PRO A 60 18.64 1.86 -0.74
N ASP A 61 19.00 3.14 -0.64
CA ASP A 61 19.11 3.85 0.64
C ASP A 61 17.83 4.58 1.07
N ARG A 62 16.76 4.48 0.27
CA ARG A 62 15.48 5.14 0.54
C ARG A 62 14.42 4.10 0.89
N PRO A 63 13.70 4.23 2.00
CA PRO A 63 12.60 3.33 2.30
C PRO A 63 11.50 3.41 1.23
N VAL A 64 10.93 2.26 0.88
CA VAL A 64 9.80 2.15 -0.04
C VAL A 64 8.70 1.36 0.64
N ALA A 65 7.57 2.00 0.86
CA ALA A 65 6.39 1.42 1.47
C ALA A 65 5.29 1.25 0.42
N VAL A 66 4.94 0.02 0.14
CA VAL A 66 3.81 -0.33 -0.74
C VAL A 66 2.54 -0.43 0.09
N LEU A 67 1.52 0.34 -0.28
CA LEU A 67 0.20 0.32 0.34
C LEU A 67 -0.77 -0.37 -0.62
N ASP A 68 -0.84 -1.69 -0.51
CA ASP A 68 -1.60 -2.58 -1.38
C ASP A 68 -2.92 -3.01 -0.72
N GLY A 69 -3.86 -3.52 -1.51
CA GLY A 69 -5.08 -4.15 -1.01
C GLY A 69 -4.98 -5.67 -1.06
N ASP A 70 -5.76 -6.35 -0.22
CA ASP A 70 -5.87 -7.81 -0.23
C ASP A 70 -6.34 -8.36 -1.57
N GLY A 71 -7.37 -7.77 -2.15
CA GLY A 71 -7.84 -8.14 -3.49
C GLY A 71 -6.82 -7.83 -4.58
N SER A 72 -6.05 -6.75 -4.45
CA SER A 72 -4.98 -6.39 -5.36
C SER A 72 -3.82 -7.40 -5.27
N LEU A 73 -3.39 -7.76 -4.07
CA LEU A 73 -2.37 -8.79 -3.87
C LEU A 73 -2.80 -10.14 -4.45
N LEU A 74 -4.06 -10.55 -4.27
CA LEU A 74 -4.57 -11.81 -4.83
C LEU A 74 -4.48 -11.87 -6.37
N MET A 75 -4.55 -10.74 -7.05
CA MET A 75 -4.38 -10.68 -8.52
C MET A 75 -2.93 -10.91 -8.96
N GLN A 76 -1.95 -10.70 -8.08
CA GLN A 76 -0.54 -10.86 -8.36
C GLN A 76 0.21 -11.53 -7.19
N LEU A 77 -0.33 -12.61 -6.65
CA LEU A 77 0.21 -13.29 -5.46
C LEU A 77 1.67 -13.74 -5.65
N ALA A 78 2.07 -14.05 -6.88
CA ALA A 78 3.45 -14.41 -7.22
C ALA A 78 4.47 -13.28 -6.92
N SER A 79 4.03 -12.04 -6.78
CA SER A 79 4.89 -10.91 -6.41
C SER A 79 5.58 -11.10 -5.05
N LEU A 80 5.00 -11.89 -4.15
CA LEU A 80 5.62 -12.24 -2.87
C LEU A 80 6.95 -12.98 -3.08
N VAL A 81 6.96 -13.98 -3.97
CA VAL A 81 8.17 -14.74 -4.28
C VAL A 81 9.22 -13.87 -4.96
N THR A 82 8.79 -13.00 -5.87
CA THR A 82 9.70 -12.07 -6.58
C THR A 82 10.37 -11.09 -5.61
N ALA A 83 9.62 -10.58 -4.62
CA ALA A 83 10.18 -9.67 -3.61
C ALA A 83 11.17 -10.38 -2.68
N VAL A 84 10.91 -11.64 -2.33
CA VAL A 84 11.84 -12.46 -1.54
C VAL A 84 13.13 -12.75 -2.30
N GLU A 85 13.04 -13.10 -3.59
CA GLU A 85 14.21 -13.36 -4.45
C GLU A 85 15.09 -12.10 -4.61
N ALA A 86 14.46 -10.93 -4.82
CA ALA A 86 15.18 -9.67 -4.95
C ALA A 86 15.76 -9.16 -3.61
N ALA A 87 15.13 -9.55 -2.49
CA ALA A 87 15.54 -9.28 -1.10
C ALA A 87 15.99 -7.82 -0.79
N PRO A 88 15.30 -6.76 -1.25
CA PRO A 88 15.73 -5.40 -0.99
C PRO A 88 15.52 -5.02 0.49
N PRO A 89 16.56 -4.48 1.17
CA PRO A 89 16.48 -4.22 2.61
C PRO A 89 15.55 -3.06 2.99
N ASN A 90 15.20 -2.22 2.03
CA ASN A 90 14.42 -0.99 2.19
C ASN A 90 12.94 -1.12 1.79
N PHE A 91 12.45 -2.35 1.56
CA PHE A 91 11.10 -2.62 1.04
C PHE A 91 10.15 -3.07 2.15
N VAL A 92 9.01 -2.41 2.26
CA VAL A 92 7.91 -2.81 3.16
C VAL A 92 6.61 -2.91 2.38
N HIS A 93 5.95 -4.06 2.42
CA HIS A 93 4.69 -4.33 1.74
C HIS A 93 3.55 -4.37 2.76
N PHE A 94 2.79 -3.29 2.87
CA PHE A 94 1.56 -3.21 3.66
C PHE A 94 0.38 -3.69 2.82
N VAL A 95 -0.39 -4.64 3.34
CA VAL A 95 -1.60 -5.17 2.71
C VAL A 95 -2.81 -4.84 3.56
N PHE A 96 -3.67 -4.01 3.04
CA PHE A 96 -4.94 -3.58 3.64
C PHE A 96 -5.97 -4.69 3.45
N ASN A 97 -6.09 -5.58 4.44
CA ASN A 97 -7.03 -6.70 4.42
C ASN A 97 -8.40 -6.22 4.90
N ASN A 98 -9.19 -5.68 3.98
CA ASN A 98 -10.58 -5.27 4.22
C ASN A 98 -11.60 -6.34 3.81
N GLY A 99 -11.16 -7.41 3.14
CA GLY A 99 -12.00 -8.54 2.73
C GLY A 99 -12.95 -8.26 1.56
N VAL A 100 -12.81 -7.10 0.89
CA VAL A 100 -13.73 -6.70 -0.19
C VAL A 100 -13.02 -6.07 -1.38
N TRP A 101 -13.58 -6.28 -2.56
CA TRP A 101 -13.33 -5.47 -3.76
C TRP A 101 -14.37 -4.37 -3.89
N PHE A 102 -14.03 -3.31 -4.60
CA PHE A 102 -14.90 -2.14 -4.82
C PHE A 102 -15.43 -1.60 -3.49
N GLU A 103 -14.47 -1.39 -2.55
CA GLU A 103 -14.77 -0.83 -1.24
C GLU A 103 -15.53 0.49 -1.40
N ASN A 104 -16.53 0.71 -0.55
CA ASN A 104 -17.42 1.86 -0.58
C ASN A 104 -18.36 1.94 -1.81
N MET A 105 -18.21 1.09 -2.81
CA MET A 105 -19.11 1.02 -3.99
C MET A 105 -20.06 -0.16 -3.90
N ALA A 106 -19.55 -1.37 -3.84
CA ALA A 106 -20.32 -2.60 -3.83
C ALA A 106 -19.91 -3.58 -2.73
N ASN A 107 -18.73 -3.42 -2.17
CA ASN A 107 -18.15 -4.30 -1.12
C ASN A 107 -18.28 -5.79 -1.48
N LEU A 108 -17.88 -6.16 -2.70
CA LEU A 108 -17.92 -7.56 -3.14
C LEU A 108 -16.86 -8.36 -2.38
N PRO A 109 -17.22 -9.48 -1.73
CA PRO A 109 -16.25 -10.28 -0.98
C PRO A 109 -15.09 -10.76 -1.86
N VAL A 110 -13.85 -10.62 -1.40
CA VAL A 110 -12.73 -11.32 -2.03
C VAL A 110 -12.85 -12.83 -1.79
N PRO A 111 -12.28 -13.69 -2.66
CA PRO A 111 -12.25 -15.13 -2.41
C PRO A 111 -11.68 -15.44 -1.03
N ALA A 112 -12.35 -16.29 -0.27
CA ALA A 112 -11.97 -16.68 1.08
C ALA A 112 -11.78 -15.51 2.07
N ALA A 113 -12.51 -14.39 1.87
CA ALA A 113 -12.51 -13.26 2.78
C ALA A 113 -12.52 -13.70 4.26
N ARG A 114 -11.71 -13.07 5.11
CA ARG A 114 -11.54 -13.37 6.55
C ARG A 114 -11.01 -14.77 6.90
N LYS A 115 -10.71 -15.63 5.90
CA LYS A 115 -10.12 -16.96 6.11
C LYS A 115 -8.65 -17.02 5.72
N ILE A 116 -8.19 -16.07 4.90
CA ILE A 116 -6.80 -16.01 4.45
C ILE A 116 -5.93 -15.38 5.55
N ASP A 117 -4.80 -16.03 5.85
CA ASP A 117 -3.68 -15.46 6.60
C ASP A 117 -2.65 -14.94 5.59
N TYR A 118 -2.74 -13.66 5.24
CA TYR A 118 -1.81 -13.06 4.28
C TYR A 118 -0.38 -13.00 4.81
N ALA A 119 -0.20 -12.76 6.11
CA ALA A 119 1.12 -12.84 6.73
C ALA A 119 1.68 -14.26 6.67
N GLY A 120 0.83 -15.29 6.83
CA GLY A 120 1.18 -16.69 6.63
C GLY A 120 1.61 -17.01 5.20
N LEU A 121 0.89 -16.49 4.20
CA LEU A 121 1.26 -16.63 2.79
C LEU A 121 2.64 -15.99 2.52
N ALA A 122 2.89 -14.80 3.06
CA ALA A 122 4.18 -14.14 2.92
C ALA A 122 5.32 -14.95 3.59
N ARG A 123 5.10 -15.50 4.79
CA ARG A 123 6.06 -16.42 5.43
C ARG A 123 6.34 -17.64 4.57
N SER A 124 5.31 -18.24 4.00
CA SER A 124 5.43 -19.42 3.11
C SER A 124 6.16 -19.08 1.81
N ALA A 125 6.06 -17.83 1.33
CA ALA A 125 6.82 -17.34 0.19
C ALA A 125 8.30 -17.06 0.52
N GLY A 126 8.67 -16.99 1.82
CA GLY A 126 10.04 -16.80 2.27
C GLY A 126 10.34 -15.46 2.96
N TYR A 127 9.34 -14.62 3.20
CA TYR A 127 9.56 -13.41 4.01
C TYR A 127 9.99 -13.76 5.42
N GLN A 128 11.13 -13.24 5.87
CA GLN A 128 11.64 -13.43 7.23
C GLN A 128 10.84 -12.61 8.25
N HIS A 129 10.30 -11.48 7.80
CA HIS A 129 9.50 -10.57 8.62
C HIS A 129 8.12 -10.41 7.98
N ALA A 130 7.13 -11.12 8.53
CA ALA A 130 5.73 -11.02 8.14
C ALA A 130 4.86 -10.90 9.39
N THR A 131 4.28 -9.74 9.59
CA THR A 131 3.52 -9.36 10.79
C THR A 131 2.10 -8.97 10.46
N ARG A 132 1.23 -8.91 11.49
CA ARG A 132 -0.17 -8.53 11.37
C ARG A 132 -0.53 -7.55 12.46
N TYR A 133 -1.18 -6.44 12.12
CA TYR A 133 -1.67 -5.43 13.05
C TYR A 133 -3.18 -5.24 12.89
N ALA A 134 -3.90 -5.20 14.01
CA ALA A 134 -5.35 -5.03 14.02
C ALA A 134 -5.78 -3.63 14.50
N THR A 135 -4.89 -2.88 15.16
CA THR A 135 -5.18 -1.55 15.69
C THR A 135 -4.19 -0.51 15.15
N ALA A 136 -4.65 0.74 15.06
CA ALA A 136 -3.79 1.85 14.65
C ALA A 136 -2.66 2.11 15.67
N THR A 137 -2.92 1.86 16.95
CA THR A 137 -1.92 2.03 18.03
C THR A 137 -0.77 1.06 17.89
N GLU A 138 -1.05 -0.22 17.62
CA GLU A 138 -0.02 -1.24 17.38
C GLU A 138 0.82 -0.90 16.14
N LEU A 139 0.15 -0.48 15.06
CA LEU A 139 0.82 -0.06 13.83
C LEU A 139 1.71 1.16 14.07
N ASP A 140 1.18 2.21 14.70
CA ASP A 140 1.92 3.46 14.97
C ASP A 140 3.19 3.20 15.78
N ALA A 141 3.12 2.33 16.78
CA ALA A 141 4.28 1.93 17.57
C ALA A 141 5.35 1.13 16.78
N ALA A 142 4.92 0.34 15.79
CA ALA A 142 5.83 -0.50 15.00
C ALA A 142 6.47 0.23 13.81
N LEU A 143 5.84 1.29 13.28
CA LEU A 143 6.26 1.96 12.06
C LEU A 143 7.71 2.47 12.06
N PRO A 144 8.27 3.04 13.15
CA PRO A 144 9.68 3.44 13.16
C PRO A 144 10.63 2.29 12.84
N GLU A 145 10.39 1.10 13.38
CA GLU A 145 11.17 -0.09 13.08
C GLU A 145 10.88 -0.63 11.68
N LEU A 146 9.61 -0.70 11.27
CA LEU A 146 9.21 -1.20 9.96
C LEU A 146 9.87 -0.42 8.81
N LEU A 147 10.02 0.89 8.97
CA LEU A 147 10.58 1.79 7.97
C LEU A 147 12.09 2.04 8.12
N SER A 148 12.75 1.44 9.12
CA SER A 148 14.20 1.61 9.35
C SER A 148 15.10 0.73 8.47
N GLY A 149 14.53 -0.14 7.64
CA GLY A 149 15.27 -1.12 6.83
C GLY A 149 15.25 -2.53 7.43
N GLY A 150 16.08 -3.43 6.89
CA GLY A 150 16.10 -4.85 7.29
C GLY A 150 14.95 -5.65 6.66
N GLY A 151 14.51 -5.22 5.45
CA GLY A 151 13.50 -5.92 4.65
C GLY A 151 14.07 -7.01 3.75
N PRO A 152 13.24 -7.57 2.86
CA PRO A 152 11.84 -7.18 2.67
C PRO A 152 10.95 -7.54 3.86
N ARG A 153 10.05 -6.64 4.21
CA ARG A 153 9.06 -6.85 5.27
C ARG A 153 7.65 -6.91 4.69
N PHE A 154 6.81 -7.76 5.26
CA PHE A 154 5.40 -7.87 4.91
C PHE A 154 4.54 -7.53 6.13
N VAL A 155 3.51 -6.72 5.92
CA VAL A 155 2.63 -6.26 7.00
C VAL A 155 1.17 -6.39 6.56
N GLU A 156 0.44 -7.31 7.20
CA GLU A 156 -1.00 -7.42 7.05
C GLU A 156 -1.68 -6.43 8.00
N LEU A 157 -2.52 -5.57 7.46
CA LEU A 157 -3.35 -4.63 8.22
C LEU A 157 -4.79 -5.11 8.23
N VAL A 158 -5.34 -5.41 9.40
CA VAL A 158 -6.75 -5.81 9.53
C VAL A 158 -7.62 -4.57 9.45
N ILE A 159 -8.30 -4.41 8.32
CA ILE A 159 -9.11 -3.24 8.00
C ILE A 159 -10.60 -3.57 8.09
N GLU A 160 -11.35 -2.65 8.69
CA GLU A 160 -12.81 -2.64 8.61
C GLU A 160 -13.22 -1.99 7.29
N PRO A 161 -13.94 -2.70 6.40
CA PRO A 161 -14.37 -2.12 5.14
C PRO A 161 -15.27 -0.91 5.39
N GLU A 162 -15.13 0.12 4.57
CA GLU A 162 -16.02 1.26 4.57
C GLU A 162 -17.44 0.81 4.17
N LYS A 163 -18.46 1.51 4.68
CA LYS A 163 -19.84 1.21 4.32
C LYS A 163 -20.09 1.56 2.85
N VAL A 164 -20.97 0.80 2.20
CA VAL A 164 -21.43 1.10 0.86
C VAL A 164 -22.17 2.43 0.84
N ALA A 165 -21.66 3.39 0.10
CA ALA A 165 -22.20 4.76 0.03
C ALA A 165 -22.97 5.06 -1.26
N LEU A 166 -23.18 4.06 -2.15
CA LEU A 166 -23.76 4.21 -3.48
C LEU A 166 -25.10 4.99 -3.53
N TRP A 167 -25.85 5.01 -2.43
CA TRP A 167 -27.18 5.60 -2.37
C TRP A 167 -27.30 6.74 -1.34
N SER A 168 -26.23 7.08 -0.65
CA SER A 168 -26.27 8.08 0.43
C SER A 168 -26.03 9.51 -0.05
N GLY A 169 -25.72 9.75 -1.30
CA GLY A 169 -25.25 11.04 -1.80
C GLY A 169 -23.86 11.44 -1.31
N GLU A 170 -23.28 10.68 -0.40
CA GLU A 170 -21.91 10.86 0.13
C GLU A 170 -20.88 10.04 -0.65
N ASN A 171 -21.13 9.78 -1.91
CA ASN A 171 -20.26 8.93 -2.72
C ASN A 171 -18.94 9.64 -3.01
N LEU A 172 -17.99 9.46 -2.11
CA LEU A 172 -16.65 10.01 -2.18
C LEU A 172 -15.81 9.43 -3.33
N GLN A 173 -16.33 8.46 -4.06
CA GLN A 173 -15.62 7.84 -5.18
C GLN A 173 -16.07 8.34 -6.56
N VAL A 174 -17.12 9.14 -6.67
CA VAL A 174 -17.58 9.64 -7.97
C VAL A 174 -16.51 10.47 -8.68
N ASP A 175 -15.73 11.23 -7.93
CA ASP A 175 -14.68 12.08 -8.49
C ASP A 175 -13.28 11.43 -8.52
N LEU A 176 -13.10 10.28 -7.87
CA LEU A 176 -11.79 9.68 -7.68
C LEU A 176 -11.26 8.86 -8.87
N PRO A 177 -12.03 8.04 -9.61
CA PRO A 177 -11.50 7.25 -10.70
C PRO A 177 -10.87 8.09 -11.80
N ASP A 178 -11.57 9.09 -12.30
CA ASP A 178 -11.06 9.96 -13.37
C ASP A 178 -9.91 10.84 -12.89
N PHE A 179 -10.00 11.33 -11.66
CA PHE A 179 -8.94 12.12 -11.04
C PHE A 179 -7.63 11.35 -10.91
N HIS A 180 -7.64 10.09 -10.49
CA HIS A 180 -6.45 9.27 -10.37
C HIS A 180 -5.83 8.96 -11.73
N PHE A 181 -6.63 8.58 -12.72
CA PHE A 181 -6.18 8.32 -14.08
C PHE A 181 -5.55 9.57 -14.70
N ALA A 182 -6.20 10.71 -14.58
CA ALA A 182 -5.71 11.97 -15.13
C ALA A 182 -4.36 12.41 -14.52
N ARG A 183 -4.13 12.12 -13.24
CA ARG A 183 -2.90 12.52 -12.52
C ARG A 183 -1.74 11.55 -12.66
N MET A 184 -1.99 10.28 -12.92
CA MET A 184 -0.98 9.22 -12.85
C MET A 184 0.31 9.55 -13.61
N GLY A 185 0.21 10.05 -14.85
CA GLY A 185 1.38 10.41 -15.65
C GLY A 185 2.16 11.61 -15.09
N ASN A 186 1.46 12.59 -14.53
CA ASN A 186 2.09 13.76 -13.90
C ASN A 186 2.80 13.38 -12.60
N ASP A 187 2.14 12.56 -11.79
CA ASP A 187 2.71 12.07 -10.53
C ASP A 187 3.96 11.23 -10.77
N ALA A 188 3.95 10.36 -11.77
CA ALA A 188 5.12 9.57 -12.16
C ALA A 188 6.30 10.45 -12.62
N ARG A 189 6.04 11.49 -13.43
CA ARG A 189 7.09 12.43 -13.87
C ARG A 189 7.64 13.23 -12.70
N ARG A 190 6.76 13.74 -11.83
CA ARG A 190 7.15 14.48 -10.62
C ARG A 190 8.02 13.59 -9.71
N LEU A 191 7.55 12.40 -9.37
CA LEU A 191 8.31 11.48 -8.53
C LEU A 191 9.69 11.17 -9.12
N ARG A 192 9.77 10.88 -10.42
CA ARG A 192 11.05 10.61 -11.10
C ARG A 192 12.00 11.81 -11.00
N SER A 193 11.50 13.03 -11.18
CA SER A 193 12.30 14.24 -11.06
C SER A 193 12.80 14.47 -9.63
N GLU A 194 11.93 14.28 -8.64
CA GLU A 194 12.28 14.43 -7.22
C GLU A 194 13.32 13.41 -6.77
N LEU A 195 13.17 12.14 -7.18
CA LEU A 195 14.12 11.08 -6.87
C LEU A 195 15.49 11.29 -7.53
N ALA A 196 15.53 11.91 -8.72
CA ALA A 196 16.79 12.26 -9.39
C ALA A 196 17.51 13.44 -8.72
N ASN A 197 16.76 14.39 -8.14
CA ASN A 197 17.30 15.60 -7.52
C ASN A 197 17.59 15.45 -6.02
N GLN A 198 17.06 14.42 -5.39
CA GLN A 198 17.29 14.11 -3.98
C GLN A 198 17.94 12.72 -3.89
N PRO A 199 19.24 12.59 -4.14
CA PRO A 199 19.92 11.32 -3.94
C PRO A 199 19.71 10.85 -2.49
N ALA A 200 19.60 9.54 -2.32
CA ALA A 200 19.25 8.89 -1.07
C ALA A 200 20.24 9.18 0.06
#